data_66afe19973387701a39e46552078eb66
#
_entry.id   66afe19973387701a39e46552078eb66
#
_cell.length_a   1.000
_cell.length_b   1.000
_cell.length_c   1.000
_cell.angle_alpha   90.00
_cell.angle_beta   90.00
_cell.angle_gamma   90.00
#
_symmetry.space_group_name_H-M   'P 1'
#
loop_
_entity.id
_entity.type
_entity.pdbx_description
1 polymer ?
#
loop_
_entity_poly.entity_id
_entity_poly.type
_entity_poly.pdbx_seq_one_letter_code
_entity_poly.pdbx_strand_id
1 'polypeptide(L)'
;MAGEAQPRRSSPASPARERILAAAQELFAQGGFDATPTSRIAERAGVPKGLVHYYFRRKPDLLVALIERLPREHIDHNDVVIPGDVAGSLRRLVMALDAWLDASPVLSHLLWREADTHGTVRDALSARFRWMVGEIRAVMCSALPEARRGADVDSAAELLALAVSYRHSTARHAGDGLALEPSLSMNRELDFLAQALALGAGSLGGSPG
;
A
#
# COMPACT_ATOMS: atom_id res chain seq x y z
N MET A 1 -26.47 32.70 16.40
CA MET A 1 -26.33 32.40 14.94
C MET A 1 -24.98 31.76 14.78
N ALA A 2 -24.93 30.42 14.88
CA ALA A 2 -23.73 29.64 14.75
C ALA A 2 -23.58 29.26 13.26
N GLY A 3 -22.46 29.70 12.64
CA GLY A 3 -22.11 29.34 11.28
C GLY A 3 -21.60 27.91 11.21
N GLU A 4 -22.36 27.03 10.59
CA GLU A 4 -21.97 25.67 10.25
C GLU A 4 -20.80 25.72 9.27
N ALA A 5 -19.65 25.23 9.71
CA ALA A 5 -18.50 24.95 8.84
C ALA A 5 -18.83 23.75 7.94
N GLN A 6 -19.18 24.00 6.69
CA GLN A 6 -19.33 22.96 5.68
C GLN A 6 -18.01 22.21 5.49
N PRO A 7 -18.02 20.85 5.46
CA PRO A 7 -16.84 20.06 5.14
C PRO A 7 -16.41 20.39 3.70
N ARG A 8 -15.14 20.75 3.54
CA ARG A 8 -14.52 20.99 2.22
C ARG A 8 -14.65 19.73 1.39
N ARG A 9 -15.56 19.75 0.42
CA ARG A 9 -15.64 18.75 -0.64
C ARG A 9 -14.29 18.75 -1.36
N SER A 10 -13.64 17.58 -1.43
CA SER A 10 -12.47 17.36 -2.27
C SER A 10 -12.82 17.77 -3.70
N SER A 11 -12.29 18.91 -4.15
CA SER A 11 -12.45 19.35 -5.53
C SER A 11 -11.89 18.28 -6.46
N PRO A 12 -12.52 17.95 -7.60
CA PRO A 12 -11.99 17.02 -8.57
C PRO A 12 -10.57 17.49 -8.96
N ALA A 13 -9.62 16.55 -8.97
CA ALA A 13 -8.23 16.87 -9.25
C ALA A 13 -8.14 17.63 -10.57
N SER A 14 -7.53 18.83 -10.55
CA SER A 14 -7.38 19.65 -11.74
C SER A 14 -6.68 18.85 -12.85
N PRO A 15 -7.16 18.88 -14.12
CA PRO A 15 -6.51 18.17 -15.23
C PRO A 15 -5.01 18.48 -15.35
N ALA A 16 -4.59 19.70 -14.99
CA ALA A 16 -3.19 20.09 -14.97
C ALA A 16 -2.39 19.39 -13.85
N ARG A 17 -2.97 19.24 -12.65
CA ARG A 17 -2.36 18.52 -11.55
C ARG A 17 -2.12 17.05 -11.91
N GLU A 18 -3.08 16.41 -12.56
CA GLU A 18 -2.97 15.02 -13.01
C GLU A 18 -1.89 14.85 -14.08
N ARG A 19 -1.79 15.76 -15.06
CA ARG A 19 -0.71 15.73 -16.05
C ARG A 19 0.67 15.88 -15.41
N ILE A 20 0.80 16.77 -14.42
CA ILE A 20 2.07 16.95 -13.67
C ILE A 20 2.44 15.67 -12.93
N LEU A 21 1.50 15.01 -12.26
CA LEU A 21 1.77 13.77 -11.55
C LEU A 21 2.11 12.62 -12.49
N ALA A 22 1.43 12.48 -13.62
CA ALA A 22 1.75 11.47 -14.63
C ALA A 22 3.16 11.67 -15.20
N ALA A 23 3.52 12.92 -15.54
CA ALA A 23 4.86 13.27 -16.01
C ALA A 23 5.95 13.02 -14.94
N ALA A 24 5.66 13.34 -13.67
CA ALA A 24 6.58 13.08 -12.57
C ALA A 24 6.80 11.58 -12.36
N GLN A 25 5.74 10.79 -12.36
CA GLN A 25 5.82 9.33 -12.24
C GLN A 25 6.68 8.71 -13.33
N GLU A 26 6.46 9.09 -14.59
CA GLU A 26 7.24 8.61 -15.73
C GLU A 26 8.73 8.99 -15.62
N LEU A 27 9.02 10.25 -15.37
CA LEU A 27 10.39 10.74 -15.31
C LEU A 27 11.17 10.23 -14.10
N PHE A 28 10.51 10.11 -12.95
CA PHE A 28 11.12 9.50 -11.77
C PHE A 28 11.43 8.02 -11.99
N ALA A 29 10.56 7.32 -12.73
CA ALA A 29 10.76 5.93 -13.08
C ALA A 29 11.97 5.74 -14.01
N GLN A 30 12.18 6.64 -14.97
CA GLN A 30 13.25 6.55 -15.97
C GLN A 30 14.61 7.03 -15.44
N GLY A 31 14.63 8.18 -14.78
CA GLY A 31 15.85 8.89 -14.40
C GLY A 31 16.12 8.96 -12.89
N GLY A 32 15.22 8.46 -12.06
CA GLY A 32 15.29 8.63 -10.61
C GLY A 32 14.77 9.99 -10.14
N PHE A 33 14.57 10.09 -8.82
CA PHE A 33 14.04 11.31 -8.22
C PHE A 33 15.04 12.47 -8.32
N ASP A 34 16.27 12.30 -7.83
CA ASP A 34 17.24 13.39 -7.71
C ASP A 34 17.61 14.01 -9.06
N ALA A 35 17.82 13.19 -10.08
CA ALA A 35 18.20 13.62 -11.42
C ALA A 35 17.06 14.25 -12.24
N THR A 36 15.83 14.28 -11.73
CA THR A 36 14.66 14.84 -12.44
C THR A 36 14.32 16.23 -11.92
N PRO A 37 14.66 17.32 -12.61
CA PRO A 37 14.28 18.67 -12.18
C PRO A 37 12.80 18.94 -12.46
N THR A 38 12.17 19.80 -11.64
CA THR A 38 10.75 20.19 -11.79
C THR A 38 10.46 20.90 -13.14
N SER A 39 11.48 21.53 -13.75
CA SER A 39 11.36 22.12 -15.10
C SER A 39 11.09 21.05 -16.17
N ARG A 40 11.78 19.91 -16.09
CA ARG A 40 11.57 18.78 -17.02
C ARG A 40 10.19 18.15 -16.82
N ILE A 41 9.70 18.11 -15.58
CA ILE A 41 8.34 17.67 -15.28
C ILE A 41 7.32 18.63 -15.91
N ALA A 42 7.50 19.94 -15.76
CA ALA A 42 6.64 20.95 -16.38
C ALA A 42 6.58 20.81 -17.91
N GLU A 43 7.75 20.68 -18.55
CA GLU A 43 7.87 20.46 -19.99
C GLU A 43 7.12 19.19 -20.44
N ARG A 44 7.36 18.07 -19.77
CA ARG A 44 6.71 16.78 -20.06
C ARG A 44 5.20 16.82 -19.86
N ALA A 45 4.73 17.57 -18.85
CA ALA A 45 3.31 17.77 -18.55
C ALA A 45 2.62 18.77 -19.48
N GLY A 46 3.35 19.50 -20.30
CA GLY A 46 2.83 20.57 -21.13
C GLY A 46 2.22 21.72 -20.31
N VAL A 47 2.90 22.13 -19.24
CA VAL A 47 2.45 23.21 -18.34
C VAL A 47 3.56 24.21 -18.05
N PRO A 48 3.24 25.47 -17.74
CA PRO A 48 4.21 26.45 -17.26
C PRO A 48 4.89 25.95 -15.96
N LYS A 49 6.21 26.19 -15.81
CA LYS A 49 6.99 25.77 -14.61
C LYS A 49 6.37 26.30 -13.31
N GLY A 50 5.84 27.52 -13.32
CA GLY A 50 5.17 28.12 -12.16
C GLY A 50 3.95 27.32 -11.69
N LEU A 51 3.28 26.61 -12.59
CA LEU A 51 2.11 25.80 -12.24
C LEU A 51 2.51 24.54 -11.46
N VAL A 52 3.67 23.97 -11.72
CA VAL A 52 4.21 22.86 -10.91
C VAL A 52 4.42 23.33 -9.47
N HIS A 53 5.06 24.50 -9.26
CA HIS A 53 5.29 25.06 -7.93
C HIS A 53 3.99 25.54 -7.24
N TYR A 54 2.98 25.91 -8.01
CA TYR A 54 1.66 26.24 -7.46
C TYR A 54 0.98 25.03 -6.82
N TYR A 55 1.05 23.86 -7.47
CA TYR A 55 0.44 22.62 -6.93
C TYR A 55 1.36 21.91 -5.92
N PHE A 56 2.67 21.97 -6.12
CA PHE A 56 3.65 21.24 -5.32
C PHE A 56 4.79 22.20 -4.93
N ARG A 57 4.77 22.65 -3.68
CA ARG A 57 5.72 23.64 -3.19
C ARG A 57 7.15 23.13 -3.21
N ARG A 58 7.34 21.85 -2.93
CA ARG A 58 8.64 21.16 -2.91
C ARG A 58 8.55 19.90 -3.76
N LYS A 59 9.68 19.48 -4.31
CA LYS A 59 9.77 18.29 -5.14
C LYS A 59 9.32 17.00 -4.41
N PRO A 60 9.61 16.78 -3.10
CA PRO A 60 9.07 15.64 -2.35
C PRO A 60 7.53 15.62 -2.27
N ASP A 61 6.87 16.76 -2.36
CA ASP A 61 5.40 16.82 -2.33
C ASP A 61 4.77 16.09 -3.53
N LEU A 62 5.52 15.97 -4.65
CA LEU A 62 5.13 15.13 -5.79
C LEU A 62 5.10 13.64 -5.42
N LEU A 63 6.10 13.16 -4.66
CA LEU A 63 6.13 11.77 -4.20
C LEU A 63 4.96 11.47 -3.25
N VAL A 64 4.71 12.37 -2.31
CA VAL A 64 3.54 12.25 -1.40
C VAL A 64 2.24 12.17 -2.21
N ALA A 65 2.06 13.05 -3.18
CA ALA A 65 0.88 13.06 -4.02
C ALA A 65 0.76 11.80 -4.91
N LEU A 66 1.88 11.22 -5.33
CA LEU A 66 1.90 9.93 -6.04
C LEU A 66 1.50 8.78 -5.13
N ILE A 67 1.91 8.78 -3.86
CA ILE A 67 1.47 7.80 -2.85
C ILE A 67 -0.04 7.94 -2.60
N GLU A 68 -0.53 9.18 -2.47
CA GLU A 68 -1.97 9.46 -2.27
C GLU A 68 -2.82 9.05 -3.49
N ARG A 69 -2.24 9.12 -4.69
CA ARG A 69 -2.89 8.72 -5.94
C ARG A 69 -2.93 7.20 -6.12
N LEU A 70 -2.03 6.47 -5.46
CA LEU A 70 -2.12 5.02 -5.48
C LEU A 70 -3.51 4.62 -5.01
N PRO A 71 -4.23 3.77 -5.75
CA PRO A 71 -5.61 3.45 -5.42
C PRO A 71 -5.72 3.07 -3.94
N ARG A 72 -6.59 3.76 -3.22
CA ARG A 72 -7.14 3.34 -1.94
C ARG A 72 -8.49 2.70 -2.24
N GLU A 73 -8.55 1.96 -3.35
CA GLU A 73 -9.79 1.30 -3.70
C GLU A 73 -10.15 0.39 -2.57
N HIS A 74 -11.34 0.61 -2.09
CA HIS A 74 -11.95 -0.20 -1.05
C HIS A 74 -11.96 -1.63 -1.57
N ILE A 75 -11.18 -2.50 -0.92
CA ILE A 75 -11.26 -3.92 -1.20
C ILE A 75 -12.68 -4.32 -0.86
N ASP A 76 -13.48 -4.71 -1.87
CA ASP A 76 -14.82 -5.18 -1.60
C ASP A 76 -14.71 -6.47 -0.77
N HIS A 77 -15.04 -6.36 0.50
CA HIS A 77 -14.98 -7.49 1.43
C HIS A 77 -15.88 -8.64 0.96
N ASN A 78 -16.96 -8.36 0.20
CA ASN A 78 -17.82 -9.40 -0.34
C ASN A 78 -17.09 -10.25 -1.39
N ASP A 79 -16.13 -9.68 -2.11
CA ASP A 79 -15.37 -10.41 -3.13
C ASP A 79 -14.24 -11.24 -2.54
N VAL A 80 -13.70 -10.84 -1.40
CA VAL A 80 -12.50 -11.48 -0.81
C VAL A 80 -12.82 -12.36 0.39
N VAL A 81 -13.85 -12.07 1.19
CA VAL A 81 -14.17 -12.82 2.39
C VAL A 81 -14.93 -14.09 2.03
N ILE A 82 -14.43 -15.23 2.52
CA ILE A 82 -15.12 -16.52 2.54
C ILE A 82 -15.34 -16.87 4.01
N PRO A 83 -16.58 -16.77 4.54
CA PRO A 83 -16.85 -17.07 5.92
C PRO A 83 -16.40 -18.47 6.30
N GLY A 84 -15.59 -18.60 7.35
CA GLY A 84 -15.05 -19.88 7.82
C GLY A 84 -13.81 -20.38 7.07
N ASP A 85 -13.43 -19.75 5.95
CA ASP A 85 -12.21 -20.07 5.19
C ASP A 85 -11.23 -18.88 5.20
N VAL A 86 -10.41 -18.81 6.23
CA VAL A 86 -9.40 -17.76 6.40
C VAL A 86 -8.35 -17.84 5.28
N ALA A 87 -7.86 -19.04 4.94
CA ALA A 87 -6.84 -19.24 3.93
C ALA A 87 -7.31 -18.78 2.54
N GLY A 88 -8.52 -19.19 2.15
CA GLY A 88 -9.14 -18.77 0.89
C GLY A 88 -9.37 -17.27 0.83
N SER A 89 -9.82 -16.65 1.91
CA SER A 89 -10.01 -15.21 2.03
C SER A 89 -8.68 -14.46 1.88
N LEU A 90 -7.62 -14.91 2.55
CA LEU A 90 -6.29 -14.31 2.43
C LEU A 90 -5.70 -14.44 1.04
N ARG A 91 -5.91 -15.58 0.34
CA ARG A 91 -5.46 -15.74 -1.05
C ARG A 91 -6.13 -14.72 -1.97
N ARG A 92 -7.46 -14.54 -1.88
CA ARG A 92 -8.19 -13.54 -2.65
C ARG A 92 -7.71 -12.12 -2.35
N LEU A 93 -7.51 -11.82 -1.07
CA LEU A 93 -7.00 -10.52 -0.64
C LEU A 93 -5.60 -10.24 -1.19
N VAL A 94 -4.67 -11.20 -1.08
CA VAL A 94 -3.31 -11.04 -1.61
C VAL A 94 -3.33 -10.85 -3.11
N MET A 95 -4.16 -11.60 -3.85
CA MET A 95 -4.32 -11.39 -5.30
C MET A 95 -4.82 -9.98 -5.63
N ALA A 96 -5.77 -9.45 -4.87
CA ALA A 96 -6.26 -8.08 -5.05
C ALA A 96 -5.18 -7.04 -4.72
N LEU A 97 -4.42 -7.25 -3.65
CA LEU A 97 -3.29 -6.39 -3.27
C LEU A 97 -2.15 -6.44 -4.31
N ASP A 98 -1.84 -7.61 -4.85
CA ASP A 98 -0.81 -7.79 -5.88
C ASP A 98 -1.19 -7.06 -7.17
N ALA A 99 -2.39 -7.28 -7.69
CA ALA A 99 -2.87 -6.59 -8.87
C ALA A 99 -2.77 -5.07 -8.73
N TRP A 100 -2.95 -4.59 -7.52
CA TRP A 100 -2.90 -3.18 -7.19
C TRP A 100 -1.46 -2.65 -6.99
N LEU A 101 -0.57 -3.40 -6.37
CA LEU A 101 0.84 -3.04 -6.18
C LEU A 101 1.64 -3.16 -7.48
N ASP A 102 1.29 -4.12 -8.34
CA ASP A 102 1.90 -4.33 -9.66
C ASP A 102 1.56 -3.22 -10.66
N ALA A 103 0.51 -2.44 -10.42
CA ALA A 103 0.16 -1.30 -11.26
C ALA A 103 1.28 -0.23 -11.36
N SER A 104 2.25 -0.22 -10.42
CA SER A 104 3.41 0.68 -10.48
C SER A 104 4.64 0.16 -9.69
N PRO A 105 5.30 -0.92 -10.14
CA PRO A 105 6.45 -1.50 -9.41
C PRO A 105 7.65 -0.54 -9.30
N VAL A 106 7.86 0.34 -10.31
CA VAL A 106 8.93 1.37 -10.30
C VAL A 106 8.72 2.38 -9.18
N LEU A 107 7.48 2.77 -8.98
CA LEU A 107 7.12 3.76 -7.98
C LEU A 107 7.35 3.22 -6.58
N SER A 108 7.01 1.95 -6.32
CA SER A 108 7.21 1.34 -5.01
C SER A 108 8.66 1.38 -4.55
N HIS A 109 9.60 0.94 -5.39
CA HIS A 109 11.03 0.96 -5.05
C HIS A 109 11.56 2.39 -4.83
N LEU A 110 11.17 3.32 -5.71
CA LEU A 110 11.56 4.72 -5.59
C LEU A 110 11.07 5.32 -4.26
N LEU A 111 9.83 5.07 -3.90
CA LEU A 111 9.22 5.62 -2.69
C LEU A 111 9.91 5.11 -1.43
N TRP A 112 10.26 3.82 -1.36
CA TRP A 112 11.00 3.26 -0.23
C TRP A 112 12.38 3.91 -0.08
N ARG A 113 13.12 4.08 -1.17
CA ARG A 113 14.43 4.72 -1.15
C ARG A 113 14.35 6.18 -0.68
N GLU A 114 13.37 6.92 -1.16
CA GLU A 114 13.21 8.33 -0.83
C GLU A 114 12.64 8.56 0.58
N ALA A 115 12.03 7.54 1.19
CA ALA A 115 11.54 7.61 2.56
C ALA A 115 12.66 7.78 3.60
N ASP A 116 13.87 7.29 3.31
CA ASP A 116 15.02 7.47 4.21
C ASP A 116 15.44 8.94 4.30
N THR A 117 15.31 9.67 3.19
CA THR A 117 15.75 11.07 3.06
C THR A 117 14.62 12.07 3.36
N HIS A 118 13.37 11.71 3.05
CA HIS A 118 12.22 12.62 3.11
C HIS A 118 11.18 12.16 4.12
N GLY A 119 11.13 12.79 5.30
CA GLY A 119 10.19 12.46 6.38
C GLY A 119 8.72 12.46 5.95
N THR A 120 8.30 13.42 5.11
CA THR A 120 6.92 13.49 4.59
C THR A 120 6.57 12.28 3.69
N VAL A 121 7.52 11.75 2.94
CA VAL A 121 7.35 10.53 2.13
C VAL A 121 7.22 9.31 3.05
N ARG A 122 8.08 9.21 4.06
CA ARG A 122 8.02 8.16 5.10
C ARG A 122 6.68 8.14 5.81
N ASP A 123 6.17 9.32 6.21
CA ASP A 123 4.88 9.44 6.91
C ASP A 123 3.73 8.97 6.02
N ALA A 124 3.74 9.33 4.73
CA ALA A 124 2.74 8.91 3.76
C ALA A 124 2.78 7.40 3.52
N LEU A 125 3.97 6.79 3.40
CA LEU A 125 4.14 5.34 3.28
C LEU A 125 3.69 4.61 4.55
N SER A 126 4.02 5.15 5.73
CA SER A 126 3.60 4.59 7.00
C SER A 126 2.07 4.63 7.16
N ALA A 127 1.43 5.71 6.73
CA ALA A 127 -0.04 5.80 6.72
C ALA A 127 -0.67 4.76 5.79
N ARG A 128 -0.04 4.51 4.63
CA ARG A 128 -0.48 3.51 3.68
C ARG A 128 -0.31 2.09 4.22
N PHE A 129 0.82 1.80 4.85
CA PHE A 129 1.06 0.52 5.49
C PHE A 129 0.02 0.23 6.57
N ARG A 130 -0.27 1.20 7.46
CA ARG A 130 -1.32 1.06 8.48
C ARG A 130 -2.70 0.80 7.87
N TRP A 131 -3.03 1.45 6.75
CA TRP A 131 -4.27 1.17 6.04
C TRP A 131 -4.31 -0.29 5.56
N MET A 132 -3.24 -0.79 4.93
CA MET A 132 -3.15 -2.19 4.45
C MET A 132 -3.28 -3.19 5.60
N VAL A 133 -2.61 -2.95 6.74
CA VAL A 133 -2.78 -3.76 7.97
C VAL A 133 -4.25 -3.77 8.40
N GLY A 134 -4.93 -2.62 8.36
CA GLY A 134 -6.35 -2.51 8.68
C GLY A 134 -7.25 -3.36 7.79
N GLU A 135 -7.02 -3.35 6.47
CA GLU A 135 -7.78 -4.15 5.50
C GLU A 135 -7.54 -5.65 5.71
N ILE A 136 -6.27 -6.06 5.87
CA ILE A 136 -5.93 -7.47 6.15
C ILE A 136 -6.62 -7.95 7.44
N ARG A 137 -6.53 -7.14 8.49
CA ARG A 137 -7.18 -7.42 9.78
C ARG A 137 -8.70 -7.57 9.64
N ALA A 138 -9.34 -6.66 8.90
CA ALA A 138 -10.78 -6.68 8.70
C ALA A 138 -11.23 -7.96 7.95
N VAL A 139 -10.49 -8.39 6.92
CA VAL A 139 -10.74 -9.64 6.20
C VAL A 139 -10.54 -10.85 7.11
N MET A 140 -9.46 -10.90 7.90
CA MET A 140 -9.22 -11.98 8.85
C MET A 140 -10.36 -12.09 9.88
N CYS A 141 -10.76 -10.97 10.48
CA CYS A 141 -11.86 -10.94 11.46
C CYS A 141 -13.18 -11.40 10.86
N SER A 142 -13.46 -11.03 9.60
CA SER A 142 -14.70 -11.41 8.92
C SER A 142 -14.72 -12.88 8.48
N ALA A 143 -13.55 -13.45 8.18
CA ALA A 143 -13.41 -14.84 7.78
C ALA A 143 -13.34 -15.81 8.96
N LEU A 144 -12.88 -15.35 10.14
CA LEU A 144 -12.76 -16.18 11.35
C LEU A 144 -14.14 -16.50 11.94
N PRO A 145 -14.37 -17.77 12.35
CA PRO A 145 -15.55 -18.13 13.15
C PRO A 145 -15.58 -17.36 14.48
N GLU A 146 -16.78 -17.05 14.99
CA GLU A 146 -16.95 -16.31 16.26
C GLU A 146 -16.19 -16.92 17.44
N ALA A 147 -16.13 -18.25 17.52
CA ALA A 147 -15.40 -18.98 18.55
C ALA A 147 -13.88 -18.76 18.54
N ARG A 148 -13.34 -18.11 17.50
CA ARG A 148 -11.90 -17.87 17.30
C ARG A 148 -11.51 -16.39 17.37
N ARG A 149 -12.38 -15.52 17.86
CA ARG A 149 -12.12 -14.07 17.97
C ARG A 149 -11.00 -13.69 18.96
N GLY A 150 -10.49 -14.64 19.74
CA GLY A 150 -9.34 -14.45 20.63
C GLY A 150 -7.97 -14.72 19.98
N ALA A 151 -7.93 -15.03 18.68
CA ALA A 151 -6.67 -15.21 17.96
C ALA A 151 -5.91 -13.89 17.82
N ASP A 152 -4.58 -13.97 17.75
CA ASP A 152 -3.72 -12.79 17.53
C ASP A 152 -3.78 -12.34 16.06
N VAL A 153 -4.91 -11.74 15.69
CA VAL A 153 -5.18 -11.24 14.35
C VAL A 153 -4.32 -10.01 14.05
N ASP A 154 -3.98 -9.21 15.05
CA ASP A 154 -3.21 -7.99 14.86
C ASP A 154 -1.79 -8.34 14.42
N SER A 155 -1.09 -9.23 15.13
CA SER A 155 0.25 -9.71 14.74
C SER A 155 0.23 -10.42 13.37
N ALA A 156 -0.77 -11.25 13.11
CA ALA A 156 -0.89 -11.93 11.83
C ALA A 156 -1.09 -10.95 10.67
N ALA A 157 -1.90 -9.90 10.85
CA ALA A 157 -2.14 -8.87 9.86
C ALA A 157 -0.87 -8.04 9.57
N GLU A 158 -0.13 -7.66 10.62
CA GLU A 158 1.14 -6.93 10.46
C GLU A 158 2.19 -7.77 9.72
N LEU A 159 2.37 -9.05 10.10
CA LEU A 159 3.30 -9.97 9.43
C LEU A 159 2.95 -10.15 7.95
N LEU A 160 1.68 -10.34 7.62
CA LEU A 160 1.25 -10.47 6.23
C LEU A 160 1.48 -9.18 5.45
N ALA A 161 1.16 -8.02 6.04
CA ALA A 161 1.41 -6.71 5.43
C ALA A 161 2.90 -6.49 5.14
N LEU A 162 3.79 -6.85 6.08
CA LEU A 162 5.24 -6.80 5.88
C LEU A 162 5.69 -7.72 4.75
N ALA A 163 5.20 -8.96 4.72
CA ALA A 163 5.56 -9.93 3.69
C ALA A 163 5.14 -9.47 2.28
N VAL A 164 3.91 -8.97 2.14
CA VAL A 164 3.40 -8.42 0.87
C VAL A 164 4.22 -7.20 0.45
N SER A 165 4.47 -6.26 1.37
CA SER A 165 5.25 -5.06 1.08
C SER A 165 6.68 -5.39 0.66
N TYR A 166 7.35 -6.30 1.35
CA TYR A 166 8.71 -6.73 1.04
C TYR A 166 8.80 -7.40 -0.34
N ARG A 167 7.89 -8.30 -0.65
CA ARG A 167 7.83 -8.98 -1.94
C ARG A 167 7.76 -7.98 -3.11
N HIS A 168 6.92 -6.95 -3.00
CA HIS A 168 6.81 -5.91 -4.03
C HIS A 168 8.01 -4.97 -4.08
N SER A 169 8.72 -4.76 -2.97
CA SER A 169 9.94 -3.94 -2.96
C SER A 169 11.11 -4.65 -3.65
N THR A 170 11.16 -5.99 -3.61
CA THR A 170 12.27 -6.81 -4.14
C THR A 170 12.01 -7.37 -5.55
N ALA A 171 10.78 -7.40 -6.03
CA ALA A 171 10.40 -7.99 -7.32
C ALA A 171 11.18 -7.44 -8.54
N ARG A 172 11.83 -6.27 -8.43
CA ARG A 172 12.65 -5.66 -9.47
C ARG A 172 14.07 -6.20 -9.58
N HIS A 173 14.60 -6.75 -8.52
CA HIS A 173 15.95 -7.32 -8.51
C HIS A 173 16.01 -8.72 -9.11
N ALA A 174 14.86 -9.25 -9.53
CA ALA A 174 14.72 -10.56 -10.15
C ALA A 174 15.47 -10.70 -11.49
N GLY A 175 15.87 -9.58 -12.13
CA GLY A 175 16.72 -9.59 -13.33
C GLY A 175 18.19 -9.87 -13.07
N ASP A 176 18.70 -9.73 -11.84
CA ASP A 176 20.13 -9.78 -11.51
C ASP A 176 20.57 -11.09 -10.81
N GLY A 177 19.83 -12.18 -10.98
CA GLY A 177 20.25 -13.52 -10.50
C GLY A 177 20.00 -13.82 -9.02
N LEU A 178 19.46 -12.88 -8.26
CA LEU A 178 18.96 -13.04 -6.87
C LEU A 178 17.43 -13.08 -6.79
N ALA A 179 16.79 -13.41 -7.89
CA ALA A 179 15.34 -13.56 -7.94
C ALA A 179 14.90 -14.69 -7.02
N LEU A 180 14.36 -14.34 -5.89
CA LEU A 180 13.34 -15.19 -5.30
C LEU A 180 12.25 -15.31 -6.38
N GLU A 181 12.07 -16.54 -6.92
CA GLU A 181 11.09 -16.84 -7.96
C GLU A 181 9.79 -16.06 -7.72
N PRO A 182 9.33 -15.19 -8.65
CA PRO A 182 8.10 -14.40 -8.47
C PRO A 182 6.85 -15.28 -8.31
N SER A 183 6.97 -16.55 -8.63
CA SER A 183 5.88 -17.53 -8.62
C SER A 183 5.75 -18.34 -7.32
N LEU A 184 6.52 -18.05 -6.27
CA LEU A 184 6.17 -18.60 -4.98
C LEU A 184 4.91 -17.89 -4.51
N SER A 185 3.78 -18.43 -4.98
CA SER A 185 2.49 -18.07 -4.41
C SER A 185 2.65 -18.20 -2.89
N MET A 186 2.35 -17.16 -2.13
CA MET A 186 2.38 -17.17 -0.66
C MET A 186 1.37 -18.18 -0.06
N ASN A 187 0.93 -19.16 -0.84
CA ASN A 187 -0.12 -20.11 -0.44
C ASN A 187 0.26 -20.88 0.83
N ARG A 188 1.53 -21.30 0.95
CA ARG A 188 2.00 -22.05 2.13
C ARG A 188 2.02 -21.17 3.38
N GLU A 189 2.46 -19.93 3.23
CA GLU A 189 2.51 -18.92 4.28
C GLU A 189 1.10 -18.52 4.73
N LEU A 190 0.18 -18.37 3.77
CA LEU A 190 -1.22 -18.08 4.04
C LEU A 190 -1.93 -19.25 4.72
N ASP A 191 -1.64 -20.50 4.32
CA ASP A 191 -2.13 -21.69 5.00
C ASP A 191 -1.60 -21.79 6.43
N PHE A 192 -0.31 -21.48 6.64
CA PHE A 192 0.31 -21.45 7.97
C PHE A 192 -0.37 -20.39 8.86
N LEU A 193 -0.56 -19.16 8.37
CA LEU A 193 -1.25 -18.10 9.10
C LEU A 193 -2.68 -18.49 9.45
N ALA A 194 -3.42 -19.07 8.51
CA ALA A 194 -4.79 -19.51 8.74
C ALA A 194 -4.85 -20.62 9.82
N GLN A 195 -3.92 -21.57 9.80
CA GLN A 195 -3.82 -22.62 10.82
C GLN A 195 -3.44 -22.04 12.18
N ALA A 196 -2.45 -21.11 12.23
CA ALA A 196 -2.06 -20.46 13.48
C ALA A 196 -3.24 -19.70 14.12
N LEU A 197 -4.01 -18.96 13.33
CA LEU A 197 -5.22 -18.28 13.79
C LEU A 197 -6.31 -19.26 14.23
N ALA A 198 -6.40 -20.43 13.61
CA ALA A 198 -7.32 -21.48 13.99
C ALA A 198 -6.94 -22.16 15.32
N LEU A 199 -5.65 -22.26 15.63
CA LEU A 199 -5.13 -22.92 16.85
C LEU A 199 -4.96 -21.95 18.02
N GLY A 200 -4.62 -20.68 17.76
CA GLY A 200 -4.19 -19.69 18.77
C GLY A 200 -5.24 -19.30 19.84
N ALA A 201 -6.50 -19.69 19.68
CA ALA A 201 -7.55 -19.41 20.67
C ALA A 201 -7.54 -20.34 21.89
N GLY A 202 -6.69 -21.38 21.90
CA GLY A 202 -6.68 -22.41 22.95
C GLY A 202 -5.53 -22.35 23.95
N SER A 203 -4.49 -21.53 23.73
CA SER A 203 -3.18 -21.75 24.39
C SER A 203 -2.75 -20.69 25.42
N LEU A 204 -3.47 -19.59 25.62
CA LEU A 204 -3.08 -18.55 26.58
C LEU A 204 -3.91 -18.54 27.89
N GLY A 205 -4.73 -19.57 28.13
CA GLY A 205 -5.55 -19.69 29.34
C GLY A 205 -4.96 -20.54 30.45
N GLY A 206 -3.74 -21.01 30.35
CA GLY A 206 -3.04 -21.80 31.38
C GLY A 206 -2.19 -20.92 32.29
N SER A 207 -2.79 -20.27 33.28
CA SER A 207 -2.03 -19.73 34.42
C SER A 207 -1.48 -20.89 35.23
N PRO A 208 -0.18 -20.98 35.53
CA PRO A 208 0.31 -21.89 36.53
C PRO A 208 -0.12 -21.39 37.91
N GLY A 209 -0.89 -22.24 38.64
CA GLY A 209 -1.19 -22.04 40.05
C GLY A 209 0.03 -22.18 40.95
#